data_b2b9d585d2433bcc78dfed6db70f7abe
#
_entry.id   b2b9d585d2433bcc78dfed6db70f7abe
#
_cell.length_a   1.000
_cell.length_b   1.000
_cell.length_c   1.000
_cell.angle_alpha   90.00
_cell.angle_beta   90.00
_cell.angle_gamma   90.00
#
_symmetry.space_group_name_H-M   'P 1'
#
loop_
_entity.id
_entity.type
_entity.pdbx_description
1 polymer ?
#
loop_
_entity_poly.entity_id
_entity_poly.type
_entity_poly.pdbx_seq_one_letter_code
_entity_poly.pdbx_strand_id
1 'polypeptide(L)'
;EYLRSRNVKALVVACNTATSAAIHILREKYQKEIPVIGIEPALKPAVSVKENPRVLVMATPMTLRETKFHNLMQKFKDQAEIISLPCPGLVEFVERGELSGEALERFLKNLFAPYQERKVDAVVLGCTHYPLVRKTIQKVLGSGVAVFDGGAGTARETLHKLKEYGLVSDAVTPGTVQFYNSAEDQAMIELSKYLLEQRKM
;
A
#
# COMPACT_ATOMS: atom_id res chain seq x y z
N GLU A 1 19.16 -10.45 -2.83
CA GLU A 1 20.47 -10.89 -2.35
C GLU A 1 20.91 -10.08 -1.11
N TYR A 2 20.88 -8.72 -1.11
CA TYR A 2 21.31 -7.90 0.04
C TYR A 2 20.63 -8.27 1.36
N LEU A 3 19.30 -8.39 1.40
CA LEU A 3 18.59 -8.76 2.62
C LEU A 3 18.94 -10.20 3.07
N ARG A 4 19.17 -11.12 2.14
CA ARG A 4 19.61 -12.48 2.50
C ARG A 4 20.98 -12.51 3.14
N SER A 5 21.92 -11.71 2.67
CA SER A 5 23.25 -11.61 3.31
C SER A 5 23.18 -11.08 4.76
N ARG A 6 22.02 -10.49 5.16
CA ARG A 6 21.74 -10.04 6.53
C ARG A 6 20.98 -11.07 7.38
N ASN A 7 20.84 -12.31 6.90
CA ASN A 7 20.15 -13.40 7.60
C ASN A 7 18.73 -13.03 8.05
N VAL A 8 17.97 -12.30 7.18
CA VAL A 8 16.59 -11.95 7.48
C VAL A 8 15.73 -13.20 7.61
N LYS A 9 14.80 -13.21 8.57
CA LYS A 9 13.89 -14.34 8.82
C LYS A 9 12.60 -14.27 8.02
N ALA A 10 12.31 -13.15 7.37
CA ALA A 10 11.17 -12.96 6.49
C ALA A 10 11.47 -11.86 5.47
N LEU A 11 10.83 -11.94 4.30
CA LEU A 11 10.88 -10.91 3.27
C LEU A 11 9.47 -10.35 3.05
N VAL A 12 9.29 -9.04 3.30
CA VAL A 12 8.03 -8.35 3.05
C VAL A 12 8.21 -7.38 1.89
N VAL A 13 7.48 -7.63 0.79
CA VAL A 13 7.43 -6.73 -0.36
C VAL A 13 6.25 -5.78 -0.15
N ALA A 14 6.52 -4.61 0.45
CA ALA A 14 5.50 -3.65 0.86
C ALA A 14 5.08 -2.66 -0.25
N CYS A 15 5.55 -2.84 -1.47
CA CYS A 15 5.17 -2.06 -2.65
C CYS A 15 4.20 -2.87 -3.53
N ASN A 16 3.01 -2.33 -3.85
CA ASN A 16 2.02 -3.02 -4.69
C ASN A 16 2.57 -3.32 -6.10
N THR A 17 3.28 -2.36 -6.71
CA THR A 17 3.92 -2.54 -8.01
C THR A 17 4.96 -3.66 -7.97
N ALA A 18 5.89 -3.63 -7.01
CA ALA A 18 6.91 -4.67 -6.87
C ALA A 18 6.30 -6.04 -6.54
N THR A 19 5.24 -6.08 -5.72
CA THR A 19 4.50 -7.33 -5.45
C THR A 19 3.88 -7.89 -6.71
N SER A 20 3.23 -7.07 -7.52
CA SER A 20 2.61 -7.53 -8.76
C SER A 20 3.63 -8.08 -9.74
N ALA A 21 4.77 -7.41 -9.87
CA ALA A 21 5.81 -7.80 -10.83
C ALA A 21 6.64 -9.01 -10.39
N ALA A 22 6.96 -9.18 -9.10
CA ALA A 22 8.03 -10.08 -8.67
C ALA A 22 7.67 -11.11 -7.60
N ILE A 23 6.50 -11.03 -6.95
CA ILE A 23 6.23 -11.85 -5.76
C ILE A 23 6.26 -13.37 -6.05
N HIS A 24 5.80 -13.81 -7.22
CA HIS A 24 5.78 -15.22 -7.59
C HIS A 24 7.20 -15.75 -7.75
N ILE A 25 8.11 -15.01 -8.41
CA ILE A 25 9.52 -15.35 -8.57
C ILE A 25 10.22 -15.42 -7.22
N LEU A 26 9.95 -14.44 -6.35
CA LEU A 26 10.54 -14.42 -5.00
C LEU A 26 10.08 -15.60 -4.15
N ARG A 27 8.79 -15.97 -4.25
CA ARG A 27 8.25 -17.14 -3.57
C ARG A 27 8.84 -18.45 -4.09
N GLU A 28 8.89 -18.64 -5.40
CA GLU A 28 9.49 -19.81 -6.01
C GLU A 28 10.93 -20.01 -5.53
N LYS A 29 11.70 -18.92 -5.47
CA LYS A 29 13.12 -18.97 -5.12
C LYS A 29 13.39 -19.13 -3.62
N TYR A 30 12.58 -18.50 -2.76
CA TYR A 30 12.94 -18.32 -1.34
C TYR A 30 11.93 -18.87 -0.34
N GLN A 31 10.68 -19.11 -0.72
CA GLN A 31 9.62 -19.45 0.24
C GLN A 31 9.81 -20.78 0.97
N LYS A 32 10.66 -21.66 0.46
CA LYS A 32 11.04 -22.90 1.17
C LYS A 32 11.95 -22.63 2.37
N GLU A 33 12.69 -21.52 2.36
CA GLU A 33 13.67 -21.15 3.39
C GLU A 33 13.12 -20.10 4.35
N ILE A 34 12.47 -19.07 3.82
CA ILE A 34 11.91 -17.94 4.58
C ILE A 34 10.53 -17.53 4.04
N PRO A 35 9.60 -17.08 4.89
CA PRO A 35 8.32 -16.57 4.41
C PRO A 35 8.50 -15.32 3.54
N VAL A 36 7.81 -15.29 2.39
CA VAL A 36 7.78 -14.17 1.45
C VAL A 36 6.37 -13.61 1.36
N ILE A 37 6.17 -12.43 1.92
CA ILE A 37 4.90 -11.75 2.03
C ILE A 37 4.85 -10.59 1.03
N GLY A 38 3.78 -10.49 0.23
CA GLY A 38 3.54 -9.36 -0.66
C GLY A 38 2.31 -8.58 -0.24
N ILE A 39 2.38 -7.25 -0.30
CA ILE A 39 1.20 -6.41 -0.07
C ILE A 39 0.21 -6.54 -1.21
N GLU A 40 -1.08 -6.47 -0.89
CA GLU A 40 -2.18 -6.37 -1.87
C GLU A 40 -3.08 -5.19 -1.53
N PRO A 41 -3.72 -4.56 -2.54
CA PRO A 41 -4.75 -3.56 -2.29
C PRO A 41 -5.86 -4.11 -1.40
N ALA A 42 -6.32 -3.31 -0.43
CA ALA A 42 -7.29 -3.72 0.59
C ALA A 42 -8.74 -3.77 0.05
N LEU A 43 -8.97 -4.54 -1.03
CA LEU A 43 -10.29 -4.65 -1.66
C LEU A 43 -11.30 -5.35 -0.77
N LYS A 44 -10.91 -6.44 -0.09
CA LYS A 44 -11.84 -7.22 0.74
C LYS A 44 -12.62 -6.36 1.76
N PRO A 45 -12.00 -5.53 2.61
CA PRO A 45 -12.76 -4.64 3.49
C PRO A 45 -13.53 -3.55 2.74
N ALA A 46 -13.02 -3.07 1.60
CA ALA A 46 -13.68 -2.02 0.82
C ALA A 46 -14.99 -2.48 0.18
N VAL A 47 -15.06 -3.72 -0.33
CA VAL A 47 -16.28 -4.27 -0.91
C VAL A 47 -17.30 -4.71 0.14
N SER A 48 -16.91 -4.75 1.41
CA SER A 48 -17.78 -5.14 2.53
C SER A 48 -18.39 -3.96 3.29
N VAL A 49 -18.21 -2.70 2.84
CA VAL A 49 -18.76 -1.52 3.52
C VAL A 49 -20.28 -1.42 3.44
N LYS A 50 -20.87 -1.98 2.39
CA LYS A 50 -22.30 -2.15 2.17
C LYS A 50 -22.55 -3.15 1.03
N GLU A 51 -23.81 -3.40 0.70
CA GLU A 51 -24.17 -4.13 -0.50
C GLU A 51 -23.89 -3.33 -1.78
N ASN A 52 -23.24 -3.95 -2.77
CA ASN A 52 -22.86 -3.35 -4.06
C ASN A 52 -22.21 -1.94 -3.95
N PRO A 53 -21.12 -1.77 -3.18
CA PRO A 53 -20.49 -0.46 -3.02
C PRO A 53 -19.76 -0.02 -4.29
N ARG A 54 -19.65 1.29 -4.48
CA ARG A 54 -18.82 1.89 -5.50
C ARG A 54 -17.44 2.19 -4.91
N VAL A 55 -16.42 1.47 -5.37
CA VAL A 55 -15.06 1.47 -4.82
C VAL A 55 -14.08 2.03 -5.83
N LEU A 56 -13.37 3.11 -5.48
CA LEU A 56 -12.22 3.59 -6.25
C LEU A 56 -10.93 2.92 -5.74
N VAL A 57 -10.15 2.35 -6.65
CA VAL A 57 -8.83 1.78 -6.33
C VAL A 57 -7.75 2.68 -6.90
N MET A 58 -7.17 3.51 -6.05
CA MET A 58 -6.06 4.39 -6.39
C MET A 58 -4.78 3.57 -6.54
N ALA A 59 -4.14 3.64 -7.70
CA ALA A 59 -2.89 2.92 -7.95
C ALA A 59 -1.99 3.67 -8.93
N THR A 60 -0.72 3.28 -8.99
CA THR A 60 0.17 3.80 -10.04
C THR A 60 -0.24 3.24 -11.41
N PRO A 61 0.01 3.97 -12.51
CA PRO A 61 -0.26 3.45 -13.85
C PRO A 61 0.42 2.10 -14.12
N MET A 62 1.59 1.85 -13.53
CA MET A 62 2.31 0.59 -13.64
C MET A 62 1.55 -0.55 -12.94
N THR A 63 1.08 -0.33 -11.70
CA THR A 63 0.29 -1.33 -10.97
C THR A 63 -0.98 -1.72 -11.73
N LEU A 64 -1.66 -0.76 -12.34
CA LEU A 64 -2.90 -0.98 -13.08
C LEU A 64 -2.72 -1.84 -14.34
N ARG A 65 -1.51 -1.94 -14.89
CA ARG A 65 -1.20 -2.78 -16.06
C ARG A 65 -0.88 -4.23 -15.71
N GLU A 66 -0.63 -4.51 -14.43
CA GLU A 66 -0.20 -5.84 -13.98
C GLU A 66 -1.35 -6.86 -13.96
N THR A 67 -1.12 -8.05 -14.51
CA THR A 67 -2.09 -9.15 -14.53
C THR A 67 -2.57 -9.51 -13.13
N LYS A 68 -1.68 -9.50 -12.12
CA LYS A 68 -2.05 -9.79 -10.73
C LYS A 68 -3.09 -8.79 -10.19
N PHE A 69 -2.97 -7.51 -10.55
CA PHE A 69 -3.95 -6.49 -10.18
C PHE A 69 -5.31 -6.79 -10.83
N HIS A 70 -5.34 -7.06 -12.13
CA HIS A 70 -6.57 -7.42 -12.83
C HIS A 70 -7.24 -8.66 -12.24
N ASN A 71 -6.48 -9.71 -11.94
CA ASN A 71 -7.00 -10.92 -11.31
C ASN A 71 -7.61 -10.64 -9.92
N LEU A 72 -7.00 -9.72 -9.15
CA LEU A 72 -7.55 -9.31 -7.87
C LEU A 72 -8.89 -8.57 -8.04
N MET A 73 -8.99 -7.65 -9.01
CA MET A 73 -10.24 -6.93 -9.31
C MET A 73 -11.36 -7.89 -9.73
N GLN A 74 -11.05 -8.87 -10.59
CA GLN A 74 -12.01 -9.87 -11.05
C GLN A 74 -12.63 -10.71 -9.93
N LYS A 75 -11.90 -10.99 -8.84
CA LYS A 75 -12.42 -11.75 -7.69
C LYS A 75 -13.59 -11.06 -6.98
N PHE A 76 -13.72 -9.76 -7.13
CA PHE A 76 -14.72 -8.96 -6.42
C PHE A 76 -15.73 -8.26 -7.35
N LYS A 77 -15.67 -8.52 -8.67
CA LYS A 77 -16.51 -7.84 -9.68
C LYS A 77 -18.02 -7.98 -9.46
N ASP A 78 -18.44 -9.12 -8.86
CA ASP A 78 -19.85 -9.39 -8.60
C ASP A 78 -20.30 -8.87 -7.22
N GLN A 79 -19.39 -8.28 -6.43
CA GLN A 79 -19.66 -7.76 -5.08
C GLN A 79 -19.68 -6.24 -5.03
N ALA A 80 -19.10 -5.54 -6.03
CA ALA A 80 -18.93 -4.09 -6.03
C ALA A 80 -18.70 -3.53 -7.44
N GLU A 81 -19.10 -2.27 -7.66
CA GLU A 81 -18.59 -1.49 -8.80
C GLU A 81 -17.17 -1.02 -8.48
N ILE A 82 -16.17 -1.68 -9.05
CA ILE A 82 -14.77 -1.39 -8.78
C ILE A 82 -14.17 -0.59 -9.93
N ILE A 83 -13.65 0.59 -9.62
CA ILE A 83 -13.09 1.53 -10.60
C ILE A 83 -11.60 1.72 -10.31
N SER A 84 -10.78 1.43 -11.28
CA SER A 84 -9.34 1.71 -11.24
C SER A 84 -9.08 3.20 -11.45
N LEU A 85 -8.41 3.84 -10.50
CA LEU A 85 -8.05 5.25 -10.56
C LEU A 85 -6.53 5.42 -10.65
N PRO A 86 -5.99 5.70 -11.86
CA PRO A 86 -4.57 6.00 -12.00
C PRO A 86 -4.26 7.36 -11.36
N CYS A 87 -3.17 7.40 -10.58
CA CYS A 87 -2.76 8.60 -9.84
C CYS A 87 -1.33 9.04 -10.19
N PRO A 88 -1.05 9.40 -11.47
CA PRO A 88 0.26 9.95 -11.82
C PRO A 88 0.46 11.28 -11.10
N GLY A 89 1.66 11.55 -10.60
CA GLY A 89 1.99 12.79 -9.87
C GLY A 89 1.75 12.73 -8.36
N LEU A 90 0.97 11.78 -7.83
CA LEU A 90 0.70 11.72 -6.38
C LEU A 90 1.89 11.20 -5.56
N VAL A 91 2.69 10.31 -6.13
CA VAL A 91 3.93 9.81 -5.48
C VAL A 91 4.91 10.96 -5.26
N GLU A 92 5.05 11.83 -6.25
CA GLU A 92 5.98 12.97 -6.26
C GLU A 92 5.64 14.00 -5.18
N PHE A 93 4.37 14.20 -4.83
CA PHE A 93 3.99 15.00 -3.65
C PHE A 93 4.55 14.40 -2.36
N VAL A 94 4.38 13.10 -2.19
CA VAL A 94 4.89 12.41 -0.98
C VAL A 94 6.41 12.43 -0.91
N GLU A 95 7.10 12.21 -2.03
CA GLU A 95 8.57 12.22 -2.10
C GLU A 95 9.20 13.62 -1.93
N ARG A 96 8.41 14.68 -2.10
CA ARG A 96 8.81 16.03 -1.70
C ARG A 96 8.43 16.38 -0.25
N GLY A 97 7.80 15.45 0.48
CA GLY A 97 7.31 15.71 1.84
C GLY A 97 6.04 16.57 1.90
N GLU A 98 5.37 16.80 0.77
CA GLU A 98 4.15 17.60 0.65
C GLU A 98 2.91 16.73 0.97
N LEU A 99 2.69 16.47 2.26
CA LEU A 99 1.62 15.56 2.73
C LEU A 99 0.26 16.26 2.94
N SER A 100 0.24 17.59 2.87
CA SER A 100 -0.95 18.45 3.02
C SER A 100 -0.77 19.78 2.30
N GLY A 101 -1.79 20.63 2.31
CA GLY A 101 -1.74 21.98 1.74
C GLY A 101 -2.56 22.11 0.45
N GLU A 102 -2.75 23.36 0.01
CA GLU A 102 -3.65 23.71 -1.09
C GLU A 102 -3.29 23.05 -2.43
N ALA A 103 -1.99 22.90 -2.72
CA ALA A 103 -1.53 22.29 -3.97
C ALA A 103 -1.97 20.82 -4.06
N LEU A 104 -1.75 20.04 -2.99
CA LEU A 104 -2.17 18.65 -2.92
C LEU A 104 -3.71 18.53 -2.90
N GLU A 105 -4.42 19.40 -2.18
CA GLU A 105 -5.88 19.39 -2.15
C GLU A 105 -6.47 19.69 -3.53
N ARG A 106 -5.91 20.64 -4.26
CA ARG A 106 -6.32 20.98 -5.63
C ARG A 106 -6.05 19.80 -6.58
N PHE A 107 -4.89 19.20 -6.47
CA PHE A 107 -4.54 18.00 -7.24
C PHE A 107 -5.55 16.88 -7.00
N LEU A 108 -5.85 16.57 -5.75
CA LEU A 108 -6.81 15.51 -5.39
C LEU A 108 -8.24 15.84 -5.82
N LYS A 109 -8.68 17.09 -5.70
CA LYS A 109 -9.99 17.52 -6.21
C LYS A 109 -10.13 17.29 -7.71
N ASN A 110 -9.10 17.65 -8.49
CA ASN A 110 -9.08 17.41 -9.94
C ASN A 110 -9.07 15.90 -10.25
N LEU A 111 -8.30 15.12 -9.49
CA LEU A 111 -8.23 13.66 -9.65
C LEU A 111 -9.58 12.98 -9.40
N PHE A 112 -10.34 13.43 -8.40
CA PHE A 112 -11.63 12.85 -8.05
C PHE A 112 -12.82 13.46 -8.82
N ALA A 113 -12.65 14.61 -9.49
CA ALA A 113 -13.73 15.31 -10.19
C ALA A 113 -14.57 14.44 -11.12
N PRO A 114 -14.00 13.53 -11.94
CA PRO A 114 -14.78 12.66 -12.84
C PRO A 114 -15.68 11.65 -12.11
N TYR A 115 -15.49 11.46 -10.80
CA TYR A 115 -16.20 10.44 -10.01
C TYR A 115 -17.22 11.02 -9.05
N GLN A 116 -17.40 12.35 -9.05
CA GLN A 116 -18.29 13.05 -8.11
C GLN A 116 -19.78 12.98 -8.49
N GLU A 117 -20.11 12.71 -9.75
CA GLU A 117 -21.50 12.60 -10.21
C GLU A 117 -22.28 11.48 -9.50
N ARG A 118 -21.60 10.42 -9.11
CA ARG A 118 -22.16 9.31 -8.33
C ARG A 118 -21.35 9.11 -7.06
N LYS A 119 -22.06 8.90 -5.94
CA LYS A 119 -21.44 8.70 -4.63
C LYS A 119 -20.41 7.56 -4.68
N VAL A 120 -19.20 7.85 -4.20
CA VAL A 120 -18.16 6.86 -3.90
C VAL A 120 -18.35 6.41 -2.45
N ASP A 121 -18.34 5.10 -2.21
CA ASP A 121 -18.54 4.53 -0.88
C ASP A 121 -17.22 4.19 -0.20
N ALA A 122 -16.24 3.75 -0.98
CA ALA A 122 -14.92 3.44 -0.45
C ALA A 122 -13.80 3.78 -1.44
N VAL A 123 -12.63 4.08 -0.88
CA VAL A 123 -11.38 4.28 -1.62
C VAL A 123 -10.31 3.34 -1.07
N VAL A 124 -9.62 2.65 -1.96
CA VAL A 124 -8.48 1.78 -1.63
C VAL A 124 -7.19 2.46 -2.07
N LEU A 125 -6.27 2.63 -1.13
CA LEU A 125 -4.94 3.20 -1.35
C LEU A 125 -3.99 2.08 -1.81
N GLY A 126 -3.91 1.85 -3.11
CA GLY A 126 -3.16 0.78 -3.75
C GLY A 126 -1.68 1.10 -4.02
N CYS A 127 -1.11 2.08 -3.33
CA CYS A 127 0.30 2.44 -3.38
C CYS A 127 0.83 2.70 -1.98
N THR A 128 2.09 2.34 -1.70
CA THR A 128 2.75 2.51 -0.40
C THR A 128 2.83 3.97 0.05
N HIS A 129 2.89 4.91 -0.89
CA HIS A 129 2.95 6.35 -0.63
C HIS A 129 1.59 6.94 -0.19
N TYR A 130 0.48 6.47 -0.74
CA TYR A 130 -0.82 7.11 -0.57
C TYR A 130 -1.36 7.12 0.87
N PRO A 131 -1.07 6.15 1.75
CA PRO A 131 -1.43 6.24 3.17
C PRO A 131 -0.84 7.45 3.89
N LEU A 132 0.27 8.02 3.41
CA LEU A 132 0.91 9.20 3.98
C LEU A 132 0.11 10.49 3.74
N VAL A 133 -0.67 10.53 2.66
CA VAL A 133 -1.59 11.64 2.32
C VAL A 133 -3.06 11.30 2.62
N ARG A 134 -3.32 10.23 3.38
CA ARG A 134 -4.67 9.76 3.72
C ARG A 134 -5.55 10.83 4.32
N LYS A 135 -5.01 11.67 5.23
CA LYS A 135 -5.78 12.77 5.87
C LYS A 135 -6.29 13.77 4.84
N THR A 136 -5.44 14.13 3.86
CA THR A 136 -5.82 15.06 2.79
C THR A 136 -6.80 14.42 1.81
N ILE A 137 -6.61 13.14 1.46
CA ILE A 137 -7.57 12.36 0.66
C ILE A 137 -8.94 12.35 1.36
N GLN A 138 -8.98 12.01 2.66
CA GLN A 138 -10.22 11.97 3.44
C GLN A 138 -10.90 13.35 3.52
N LYS A 139 -10.11 14.43 3.68
CA LYS A 139 -10.62 15.81 3.68
C LYS A 139 -11.31 16.16 2.35
N VAL A 140 -10.70 15.77 1.22
CA VAL A 140 -11.23 16.08 -0.12
C VAL A 140 -12.48 15.25 -0.43
N LEU A 141 -12.52 13.98 -0.03
CA LEU A 141 -13.63 13.07 -0.29
C LEU A 141 -14.79 13.24 0.70
N GLY A 142 -14.53 13.82 1.88
CA GLY A 142 -15.50 13.93 2.97
C GLY A 142 -15.56 12.67 3.86
N SER A 143 -16.16 12.80 5.03
CA SER A 143 -16.23 11.77 6.06
C SER A 143 -17.11 10.56 5.69
N GLY A 144 -17.96 10.70 4.68
CA GLY A 144 -18.86 9.63 4.23
C GLY A 144 -18.22 8.58 3.34
N VAL A 145 -16.94 8.72 2.98
CA VAL A 145 -16.19 7.78 2.15
C VAL A 145 -15.21 6.99 3.02
N ALA A 146 -15.32 5.67 3.02
CA ALA A 146 -14.38 4.82 3.76
C ALA A 146 -13.03 4.71 3.00
N VAL A 147 -11.91 4.87 3.70
CA VAL A 147 -10.57 4.79 3.09
C VAL A 147 -9.80 3.62 3.67
N PHE A 148 -9.29 2.74 2.80
CA PHE A 148 -8.57 1.53 3.17
C PHE A 148 -7.17 1.49 2.58
N ASP A 149 -6.23 0.86 3.28
CA ASP A 149 -4.90 0.51 2.76
C ASP A 149 -4.48 -0.90 3.18
N GLY A 150 -3.50 -1.47 2.47
CA GLY A 150 -3.05 -2.84 2.67
C GLY A 150 -2.10 -3.05 3.86
N GLY A 151 -1.66 -1.97 4.55
CA GLY A 151 -0.59 -2.05 5.55
C GLY A 151 -0.91 -2.97 6.72
N ALA A 152 -2.05 -2.74 7.39
CA ALA A 152 -2.46 -3.56 8.54
C ALA A 152 -2.72 -5.03 8.16
N GLY A 153 -3.27 -5.28 6.96
CA GLY A 153 -3.44 -6.63 6.42
C GLY A 153 -2.11 -7.35 6.21
N THR A 154 -1.16 -6.66 5.60
CA THR A 154 0.19 -7.18 5.36
C THR A 154 0.93 -7.48 6.67
N ALA A 155 0.80 -6.61 7.67
CA ALA A 155 1.40 -6.84 9.00
C ALA A 155 0.82 -8.08 9.69
N ARG A 156 -0.51 -8.27 9.65
CA ARG A 156 -1.15 -9.48 10.19
C ARG A 156 -0.70 -10.75 9.46
N GLU A 157 -0.63 -10.72 8.14
CA GLU A 157 -0.15 -11.85 7.35
C GLU A 157 1.32 -12.15 7.63
N THR A 158 2.15 -11.12 7.83
CA THR A 158 3.55 -11.30 8.22
C THR A 158 3.65 -12.04 9.56
N LEU A 159 2.89 -11.62 10.57
CA LEU A 159 2.87 -12.30 11.87
C LEU A 159 2.35 -13.74 11.75
N HIS A 160 1.30 -13.97 10.95
CA HIS A 160 0.77 -15.29 10.69
C HIS A 160 1.85 -16.22 10.09
N LYS A 161 2.54 -15.76 9.07
CA LYS A 161 3.62 -16.50 8.43
C LYS A 161 4.81 -16.75 9.35
N LEU A 162 5.20 -15.76 10.16
CA LEU A 162 6.25 -15.97 11.16
C LEU A 162 5.87 -17.05 12.19
N LYS A 163 4.60 -17.14 12.58
CA LYS A 163 4.10 -18.22 13.44
C LYS A 163 4.17 -19.59 12.76
N GLU A 164 3.70 -19.69 11.51
CA GLU A 164 3.74 -20.93 10.73
C GLU A 164 5.18 -21.49 10.58
N TYR A 165 6.16 -20.58 10.44
CA TYR A 165 7.57 -20.97 10.27
C TYR A 165 8.33 -21.10 11.61
N GLY A 166 7.67 -20.88 12.77
CA GLY A 166 8.32 -20.92 14.08
C GLY A 166 9.37 -19.82 14.28
N LEU A 167 9.19 -18.65 13.64
CA LEU A 167 10.18 -17.55 13.59
C LEU A 167 9.79 -16.33 14.43
N VAL A 168 8.72 -16.43 15.22
CA VAL A 168 8.33 -15.35 16.14
C VAL A 168 9.40 -15.18 17.20
N SER A 169 9.76 -13.93 17.53
CA SER A 169 10.73 -13.63 18.58
C SER A 169 10.03 -13.61 19.95
N ASP A 170 10.67 -14.22 20.93
CA ASP A 170 10.27 -14.14 22.35
C ASP A 170 10.86 -12.92 23.08
N ALA A 171 11.57 -12.04 22.33
CA ALA A 171 12.16 -10.84 22.91
C ALA A 171 11.08 -9.87 23.42
N VAL A 172 11.22 -9.43 24.67
CA VAL A 172 10.33 -8.45 25.32
C VAL A 172 10.76 -7.00 25.04
N THR A 173 11.97 -6.80 24.51
CA THR A 173 12.46 -5.47 24.14
C THR A 173 12.09 -5.13 22.70
N PRO A 174 11.72 -3.86 22.41
CA PRO A 174 11.49 -3.42 21.05
C PRO A 174 12.72 -3.63 20.15
N GLY A 175 12.49 -4.06 18.92
CA GLY A 175 13.53 -4.15 17.90
C GLY A 175 13.96 -2.78 17.37
N THR A 176 15.03 -2.76 16.57
CA THR A 176 15.53 -1.56 15.89
C THR A 176 15.07 -1.54 14.44
N VAL A 177 14.94 -0.31 13.88
CA VAL A 177 14.66 -0.10 12.46
C VAL A 177 15.91 0.46 11.80
N GLN A 178 16.35 -0.19 10.72
CA GLN A 178 17.48 0.27 9.91
C GLN A 178 16.96 0.60 8.50
N PHE A 179 17.40 1.73 7.97
CA PHE A 179 17.03 2.21 6.64
C PHE A 179 18.21 2.01 5.68
N TYR A 180 17.93 1.46 4.50
CA TYR A 180 18.90 1.29 3.43
C TYR A 180 18.33 1.79 2.12
N ASN A 181 19.17 2.42 1.30
CA ASN A 181 18.83 2.87 -0.03
C ASN A 181 19.91 2.35 -1.00
N SER A 182 19.51 1.74 -2.11
CA SER A 182 20.42 1.18 -3.11
C SER A 182 21.22 2.25 -3.86
N ALA A 183 20.75 3.51 -3.85
CA ALA A 183 21.49 4.66 -4.43
C ALA A 183 22.47 5.29 -3.44
N GLU A 184 22.55 4.80 -2.19
CA GLU A 184 23.37 5.38 -1.10
C GLU A 184 23.04 6.86 -0.84
N ASP A 185 21.82 7.29 -1.18
CA ASP A 185 21.33 8.66 -1.04
C ASP A 185 20.85 8.92 0.39
N GLN A 186 21.62 9.71 1.13
CA GLN A 186 21.32 10.07 2.51
C GLN A 186 20.03 10.92 2.63
N ALA A 187 19.73 11.76 1.65
CA ALA A 187 18.51 12.58 1.67
C ALA A 187 17.25 11.69 1.59
N MET A 188 17.28 10.62 0.79
CA MET A 188 16.19 9.64 0.71
C MET A 188 16.04 8.83 2.00
N ILE A 189 17.14 8.55 2.71
CA ILE A 189 17.09 7.91 4.02
C ILE A 189 16.43 8.83 5.05
N GLU A 190 16.80 10.09 5.10
CA GLU A 190 16.19 11.08 6.01
C GLU A 190 14.71 11.32 5.69
N LEU A 191 14.36 11.42 4.41
CA LEU A 191 12.96 11.47 3.99
C LEU A 191 12.17 10.22 4.47
N SER A 192 12.75 9.03 4.33
CA SER A 192 12.10 7.78 4.76
C SER A 192 11.84 7.77 6.28
N LYS A 193 12.78 8.26 7.08
CA LYS A 193 12.61 8.41 8.53
C LYS A 193 11.51 9.41 8.86
N TYR A 194 11.53 10.59 8.23
CA TYR A 194 10.50 11.62 8.38
C TYR A 194 9.11 11.07 8.06
N LEU A 195 8.95 10.40 6.91
CA LEU A 195 7.66 9.83 6.48
C LEU A 195 7.15 8.74 7.44
N LEU A 196 8.05 7.94 8.01
CA LEU A 196 7.66 6.94 9.02
C LEU A 196 7.13 7.60 10.30
N GLU A 197 7.71 8.71 10.73
CA GLU A 197 7.24 9.48 11.90
C GLU A 197 5.87 10.10 11.66
N GLN A 198 5.62 10.66 10.46
CA GLN A 198 4.31 11.23 10.10
C GLN A 198 3.17 10.21 10.16
N ARG A 199 3.47 8.94 9.98
CA ARG A 199 2.47 7.86 10.04
C ARG A 199 2.07 7.47 11.47
N LYS A 200 2.87 7.80 12.46
CA LYS A 200 2.58 7.52 13.88
C LYS A 200 1.64 8.56 14.52
N MET A 201 1.51 9.73 13.91
CA MET A 201 0.62 10.81 14.30
C MET A 201 -0.76 10.67 13.60
#